data_0999dbe074a802834b65fa28f5f72f1c
#
_entry.id   0999dbe074a802834b65fa28f5f72f1c
#
_cell.length_a   1.000
_cell.length_b   1.000
_cell.length_c   1.000
_cell.angle_alpha   90.00
_cell.angle_beta   90.00
_cell.angle_gamma   90.00
#
_symmetry.space_group_name_H-M   'P 1'
#
loop_
_entity.id
_entity.type
_entity.pdbx_description
1 polymer ?
#
loop_
_entity_poly.entity_id
_entity_poly.type
_entity_poly.pdbx_seq_one_letter_code
_entity_poly.pdbx_strand_id
1 'polypeptide(L)'
;MHAASQTLSVGQKAGWGLADMGVVVFVIVKQLLVLSFLTNYLSVPVGIAGLLTTSILIFDIITDPIVGYLSDRTNSRWGRRAPWMAIGAVILSLGIIGLFGVPQSLRLYGTIIWVGSFFGLATIGFTMVAIPYGATAGEMTLDPKERSTMMGFRMAFASVGILAVSYTHLTLPTRRGV
;
A
#
# COMPACT_ATOMS: atom_id res chain seq x y z
N MET A 1 31.34 21.83 14.32
CA MET A 1 30.35 21.37 15.29
C MET A 1 29.88 19.98 14.81
N HIS A 2 30.38 18.91 15.46
CA HIS A 2 29.87 17.56 15.23
C HIS A 2 28.50 17.50 15.89
N ALA A 3 27.43 17.52 15.08
CA ALA A 3 26.13 17.09 15.56
C ALA A 3 26.31 15.64 16.02
N ALA A 4 26.14 15.39 17.31
CA ALA A 4 26.15 14.03 17.85
C ALA A 4 25.18 13.20 17.05
N SER A 5 25.66 12.16 16.41
CA SER A 5 24.84 11.19 15.71
C SER A 5 23.97 10.52 16.78
N GLN A 6 22.73 11.00 16.92
CA GLN A 6 21.77 10.34 17.81
C GLN A 6 21.51 8.96 17.22
N THR A 7 22.07 7.95 17.85
CA THR A 7 21.79 6.56 17.51
C THR A 7 20.32 6.28 17.83
N LEU A 8 19.56 5.87 16.79
CA LEU A 8 18.17 5.49 16.98
C LEU A 8 18.06 4.24 17.86
N SER A 9 17.12 4.24 18.81
CA SER A 9 16.87 3.07 19.62
C SER A 9 16.35 1.89 18.75
N VAL A 10 16.61 0.67 19.19
CA VAL A 10 16.11 -0.55 18.50
C VAL A 10 14.59 -0.51 18.38
N GLY A 11 13.89 -0.01 19.41
CA GLY A 11 12.43 0.14 19.37
C GLY A 11 11.94 1.10 18.29
N GLN A 12 12.65 2.21 18.05
CA GLN A 12 12.31 3.15 16.98
C GLN A 12 12.51 2.53 15.58
N LYS A 13 13.62 1.82 15.39
CA LYS A 13 13.92 1.12 14.13
C LYS A 13 12.90 0.02 13.86
N ALA A 14 12.58 -0.79 14.88
CA ALA A 14 11.60 -1.86 14.78
C ALA A 14 10.19 -1.31 14.55
N GLY A 15 9.78 -0.27 15.28
CA GLY A 15 8.47 0.37 15.08
C GLY A 15 8.30 0.96 13.68
N TRP A 16 9.35 1.61 13.16
CA TRP A 16 9.34 2.09 11.78
C TRP A 16 9.28 0.93 10.79
N GLY A 17 10.09 -0.11 10.96
CA GLY A 17 10.06 -1.29 10.07
C GLY A 17 8.74 -2.05 10.10
N LEU A 18 8.06 -2.12 11.27
CA LEU A 18 6.77 -2.79 11.41
C LEU A 18 5.67 -2.17 10.53
N ALA A 19 5.70 -0.86 10.31
CA ALA A 19 4.75 -0.20 9.43
C ALA A 19 4.84 -0.69 7.97
N ASP A 20 6.01 -1.15 7.54
CA ASP A 20 6.20 -1.71 6.19
C ASP A 20 5.43 -3.02 5.97
N MET A 21 5.15 -3.76 7.03
CA MET A 21 4.31 -4.96 6.95
C MET A 21 2.92 -4.63 6.37
N GLY A 22 2.31 -3.52 6.78
CA GLY A 22 1.03 -3.05 6.21
C GLY A 22 1.17 -2.63 4.75
N VAL A 23 2.26 -1.94 4.40
CA VAL A 23 2.55 -1.52 3.02
C VAL A 23 2.68 -2.75 2.10
N VAL A 24 3.45 -3.75 2.51
CA VAL A 24 3.68 -4.97 1.72
C VAL A 24 2.41 -5.80 1.59
N VAL A 25 1.61 -5.94 2.65
CA VAL A 25 0.32 -6.65 2.60
C VAL A 25 -0.59 -6.02 1.56
N PHE A 26 -0.71 -4.68 1.52
CA PHE A 26 -1.51 -4.02 0.50
C PHE A 26 -0.98 -4.26 -0.93
N VAL A 27 0.33 -4.22 -1.14
CA VAL A 27 0.95 -4.51 -2.44
C VAL A 27 0.58 -5.91 -2.93
N ILE A 28 0.63 -6.91 -2.04
CA ILE A 28 0.25 -8.29 -2.38
C ILE A 28 -1.24 -8.38 -2.69
N VAL A 29 -2.10 -7.77 -1.87
CA VAL A 29 -3.55 -7.68 -2.11
C VAL A 29 -3.83 -7.08 -3.48
N LYS A 30 -3.20 -5.96 -3.81
CA LYS A 30 -3.32 -5.27 -5.08
C LYS A 30 -2.91 -6.16 -6.27
N GLN A 31 -1.79 -6.87 -6.16
CA GLN A 31 -1.24 -7.65 -7.27
C GLN A 31 -1.96 -8.99 -7.49
N LEU A 32 -2.30 -9.70 -6.41
CA LEU A 32 -2.82 -11.05 -6.50
C LEU A 32 -4.34 -11.13 -6.34
N LEU A 33 -4.87 -10.42 -5.34
CA LEU A 33 -6.29 -10.57 -4.99
C LEU A 33 -7.21 -9.79 -5.91
N VAL A 34 -6.85 -8.59 -6.34
CA VAL A 34 -7.75 -7.76 -7.15
C VAL A 34 -8.00 -8.41 -8.51
N LEU A 35 -6.96 -8.92 -9.18
CA LEU A 35 -7.12 -9.61 -10.45
C LEU A 35 -7.96 -10.89 -10.29
N SER A 36 -7.67 -11.69 -9.26
CA SER A 36 -8.44 -12.90 -8.95
C SER A 36 -9.89 -12.59 -8.58
N PHE A 37 -10.12 -11.54 -7.82
CA PHE A 37 -11.46 -11.08 -7.46
C PHE A 37 -12.29 -10.65 -8.68
N LEU A 38 -11.70 -9.87 -9.59
CA LEU A 38 -12.34 -9.46 -10.84
C LEU A 38 -12.72 -10.65 -11.71
N THR A 39 -11.81 -11.60 -11.89
CA THR A 39 -12.00 -12.70 -12.85
C THR A 39 -12.81 -13.85 -12.28
N ASN A 40 -12.51 -14.29 -11.06
CA ASN A 40 -13.12 -15.49 -10.48
C ASN A 40 -14.42 -15.19 -9.73
N TYR A 41 -14.54 -14.03 -9.08
CA TYR A 41 -15.70 -13.68 -8.27
C TYR A 41 -16.71 -12.83 -9.04
N LEU A 42 -16.24 -11.80 -9.73
CA LEU A 42 -17.10 -10.88 -10.48
C LEU A 42 -17.31 -11.32 -11.95
N SER A 43 -16.67 -12.42 -12.37
CA SER A 43 -16.76 -12.95 -13.73
C SER A 43 -16.44 -11.93 -14.84
N VAL A 44 -15.56 -10.98 -14.54
CA VAL A 44 -15.08 -9.99 -15.51
C VAL A 44 -14.12 -10.69 -16.48
N PRO A 45 -14.28 -10.52 -17.81
CA PRO A 45 -13.33 -11.08 -18.77
C PRO A 45 -11.89 -10.72 -18.47
N VAL A 46 -10.97 -11.70 -18.54
CA VAL A 46 -9.56 -11.54 -18.14
C VAL A 46 -8.88 -10.37 -18.86
N GLY A 47 -9.20 -10.16 -20.15
CA GLY A 47 -8.66 -9.02 -20.92
C GLY A 47 -9.05 -7.66 -20.32
N ILE A 48 -10.32 -7.51 -19.91
CA ILE A 48 -10.82 -6.26 -19.29
C ILE A 48 -10.22 -6.08 -17.90
N ALA A 49 -10.15 -7.14 -17.11
CA ALA A 49 -9.53 -7.12 -15.79
C ALA A 49 -8.03 -6.75 -15.86
N GLY A 50 -7.32 -7.31 -16.86
CA GLY A 50 -5.92 -6.96 -17.15
C GLY A 50 -5.74 -5.50 -17.56
N LEU A 51 -6.59 -4.98 -18.45
CA LEU A 51 -6.57 -3.58 -18.84
C LEU A 51 -6.82 -2.64 -17.65
N LEU A 52 -7.79 -2.98 -16.80
CA LEU A 52 -8.11 -2.19 -15.61
C LEU A 52 -6.92 -2.15 -14.63
N THR A 53 -6.33 -3.31 -14.32
CA THR A 53 -5.18 -3.37 -13.41
C THR A 53 -3.95 -2.65 -13.99
N THR A 54 -3.72 -2.75 -15.30
CA THR A 54 -2.63 -2.03 -15.98
C THR A 54 -2.87 -0.52 -15.97
N SER A 55 -4.11 -0.07 -16.19
CA SER A 55 -4.45 1.35 -16.13
C SER A 55 -4.20 1.94 -14.74
N ILE A 56 -4.50 1.19 -13.68
CA ILE A 56 -4.21 1.60 -12.31
C ILE A 56 -2.70 1.63 -12.04
N LEU A 57 -1.92 0.72 -12.63
CA LEU A 57 -0.46 0.76 -12.51
C LEU A 57 0.12 2.02 -13.18
N ILE A 58 -0.37 2.39 -14.36
CA ILE A 58 0.05 3.64 -15.04
C ILE A 58 -0.35 4.86 -14.21
N PHE A 59 -1.54 4.82 -13.62
CA PHE A 59 -2.01 5.88 -12.72
C PHE A 59 -1.12 6.03 -11.48
N ASP A 60 -0.66 4.93 -10.89
CA ASP A 60 0.29 4.89 -9.77
C ASP A 60 1.61 5.60 -10.14
N ILE A 61 2.19 5.26 -11.28
CA ILE A 61 3.44 5.88 -11.77
C ILE A 61 3.34 7.41 -11.89
N ILE A 62 2.15 7.91 -12.23
CA ILE A 62 1.90 9.35 -12.36
C ILE A 62 1.66 9.99 -10.98
N THR A 63 0.90 9.33 -10.12
CA THR A 63 0.51 9.90 -8.81
C THR A 63 1.63 9.88 -7.78
N ASP A 64 2.53 8.89 -7.83
CA ASP A 64 3.64 8.76 -6.88
C ASP A 64 4.54 10.01 -6.82
N PRO A 65 5.08 10.55 -7.93
CA PRO A 65 5.88 11.77 -7.87
C PRO A 65 5.08 13.00 -7.47
N ILE A 66 3.78 13.06 -7.83
CA ILE A 66 2.92 14.19 -7.46
C ILE A 66 2.73 14.22 -5.94
N VAL A 67 2.38 13.10 -5.34
CA VAL A 67 2.21 12.98 -3.88
C VAL A 67 3.53 13.22 -3.16
N GLY A 68 4.65 12.70 -3.68
CA GLY A 68 5.98 12.96 -3.15
C GLY A 68 6.28 14.45 -3.08
N TYR A 69 6.12 15.15 -4.20
CA TYR A 69 6.33 16.59 -4.30
C TYR A 69 5.42 17.41 -3.37
N LEU A 70 4.14 17.09 -3.32
CA LEU A 70 3.17 17.80 -2.48
C LEU A 70 3.44 17.55 -1.00
N SER A 71 3.75 16.32 -0.60
CA SER A 71 4.05 15.98 0.79
C SER A 71 5.33 16.67 1.30
N ASP A 72 6.33 16.81 0.44
CA ASP A 72 7.58 17.50 0.80
C ASP A 72 7.41 19.01 0.98
N ARG A 73 6.43 19.62 0.30
CA ARG A 73 6.12 21.06 0.40
C ARG A 73 5.08 21.40 1.47
N THR A 74 4.44 20.44 2.04
CA THR A 74 3.42 20.66 3.07
C THR A 74 4.07 21.17 4.36
N ASN A 75 3.53 22.27 4.89
CA ASN A 75 3.92 22.81 6.17
C ASN A 75 2.75 22.66 7.17
N SER A 76 2.90 21.74 8.14
CA SER A 76 1.86 21.44 9.11
C SER A 76 2.46 21.35 10.52
N ARG A 77 1.63 21.70 11.54
CA ARG A 77 1.99 21.54 12.96
C ARG A 77 2.24 20.08 13.38
N TRP A 78 1.80 19.11 12.60
CA TRP A 78 2.04 17.68 12.82
C TRP A 78 3.26 17.16 12.05
N GLY A 79 4.05 18.04 11.46
CA GLY A 79 5.13 17.70 10.54
C GLY A 79 4.65 17.67 9.08
N ARG A 80 5.60 17.53 8.15
CA ARG A 80 5.30 17.59 6.71
C ARG A 80 4.50 16.38 6.22
N ARG A 81 4.79 15.19 6.73
CA ARG A 81 4.35 13.90 6.18
C ARG A 81 3.18 13.28 6.93
N ALA A 82 3.06 13.52 8.25
CA ALA A 82 2.02 12.92 9.08
C ALA A 82 0.59 13.18 8.58
N PRO A 83 0.20 14.40 8.17
CA PRO A 83 -1.16 14.64 7.68
C PRO A 83 -1.47 13.87 6.40
N TRP A 84 -0.50 13.71 5.50
CA TRP A 84 -0.66 12.92 4.27
C TRP A 84 -0.90 11.46 4.59
N MET A 85 -0.12 10.88 5.50
CA MET A 85 -0.28 9.50 5.93
C MET A 85 -1.64 9.27 6.61
N ALA A 86 -2.07 10.20 7.49
CA ALA A 86 -3.36 10.09 8.18
C ALA A 86 -4.54 10.16 7.20
N ILE A 87 -4.56 11.14 6.30
CA ILE A 87 -5.60 11.28 5.27
C ILE A 87 -5.54 10.08 4.31
N GLY A 88 -4.34 9.69 3.88
CA GLY A 88 -4.13 8.55 3.00
C GLY A 88 -4.66 7.24 3.59
N ALA A 89 -4.47 7.01 4.90
CA ALA A 89 -4.98 5.83 5.58
C ALA A 89 -6.52 5.76 5.56
N VAL A 90 -7.20 6.89 5.74
CA VAL A 90 -8.67 6.98 5.64
C VAL A 90 -9.13 6.71 4.21
N ILE A 91 -8.52 7.35 3.23
CA ILE A 91 -8.84 7.18 1.80
C ILE A 91 -8.60 5.72 1.37
N LEU A 92 -7.48 5.12 1.78
CA LEU A 92 -7.14 3.72 1.53
C LEU A 92 -8.21 2.78 2.10
N SER A 93 -8.62 3.00 3.35
CA SER A 93 -9.64 2.18 4.01
C SER A 93 -10.97 2.26 3.29
N LEU A 94 -11.43 3.45 2.93
CA LEU A 94 -12.65 3.65 2.15
C LEU A 94 -12.54 3.01 0.75
N GLY A 95 -11.39 3.15 0.11
CA GLY A 95 -11.11 2.54 -1.18
C GLY A 95 -11.20 1.01 -1.12
N ILE A 96 -10.60 0.38 -0.10
CA ILE A 96 -10.65 -1.08 0.08
C ILE A 96 -12.09 -1.54 0.37
N ILE A 97 -12.80 -0.87 1.26
CA ILE A 97 -14.20 -1.22 1.59
C ILE A 97 -15.07 -1.15 0.33
N GLY A 98 -14.95 -0.09 -0.47
CA GLY A 98 -15.70 0.04 -1.70
C GLY A 98 -15.27 -0.95 -2.80
N LEU A 99 -13.97 -1.24 -2.90
CA LEU A 99 -13.41 -2.18 -3.87
C LEU A 99 -14.01 -3.59 -3.72
N PHE A 100 -14.13 -4.08 -2.49
CA PHE A 100 -14.71 -5.39 -2.21
C PHE A 100 -16.22 -5.36 -1.94
N GLY A 101 -16.79 -4.17 -1.70
CA GLY A 101 -18.21 -3.94 -1.47
C GLY A 101 -19.02 -3.72 -2.75
N VAL A 102 -18.82 -4.53 -3.78
CA VAL A 102 -19.51 -4.37 -5.08
C VAL A 102 -20.99 -4.73 -4.95
N PRO A 103 -21.94 -3.82 -5.28
CA PRO A 103 -23.36 -4.15 -5.29
C PRO A 103 -23.69 -5.21 -6.32
N GLN A 104 -24.42 -6.25 -5.93
CA GLN A 104 -24.80 -7.36 -6.81
C GLN A 104 -25.77 -6.96 -7.93
N SER A 105 -26.40 -5.81 -7.83
CA SER A 105 -27.34 -5.28 -8.83
C SER A 105 -26.65 -4.67 -10.06
N LEU A 106 -25.34 -4.49 -10.01
CA LEU A 106 -24.60 -3.87 -11.11
C LEU A 106 -24.40 -4.83 -12.28
N ARG A 107 -24.62 -4.32 -13.49
CA ARG A 107 -24.25 -5.00 -14.74
C ARG A 107 -22.73 -4.86 -14.96
N LEU A 108 -22.18 -5.62 -15.91
CA LEU A 108 -20.73 -5.68 -16.19
C LEU A 108 -20.07 -4.29 -16.26
N TYR A 109 -20.60 -3.35 -17.01
CA TYR A 109 -20.03 -2.00 -17.12
C TYR A 109 -20.08 -1.23 -15.79
N GLY A 110 -21.19 -1.35 -15.04
CA GLY A 110 -21.31 -0.74 -13.72
C GLY A 110 -20.28 -1.32 -12.74
N THR A 111 -20.08 -2.63 -12.78
CA THR A 111 -19.05 -3.33 -11.99
C THR A 111 -17.64 -2.83 -12.32
N ILE A 112 -17.31 -2.69 -13.61
CA ILE A 112 -15.98 -2.21 -14.04
C ILE A 112 -15.75 -0.77 -13.56
N ILE A 113 -16.74 0.13 -13.71
CA ILE A 113 -16.64 1.52 -13.26
C ILE A 113 -16.52 1.57 -11.74
N TRP A 114 -17.33 0.81 -11.01
CA TRP A 114 -17.30 0.74 -9.55
C TRP A 114 -15.93 0.29 -9.05
N VAL A 115 -15.48 -0.88 -9.50
CA VAL A 115 -14.19 -1.44 -9.09
C VAL A 115 -13.04 -0.52 -9.50
N GLY A 116 -13.05 0.01 -10.73
CA GLY A 116 -12.03 0.94 -11.21
C GLY A 116 -11.93 2.20 -10.36
N SER A 117 -13.07 2.79 -9.98
CA SER A 117 -13.12 3.99 -9.14
C SER A 117 -12.58 3.74 -7.73
N PHE A 118 -13.03 2.68 -7.08
CA PHE A 118 -12.57 2.36 -5.72
C PHE A 118 -11.15 1.80 -5.69
N PHE A 119 -10.71 1.11 -6.73
CA PHE A 119 -9.33 0.68 -6.87
C PHE A 119 -8.39 1.88 -7.07
N GLY A 120 -8.78 2.84 -7.92
CA GLY A 120 -8.06 4.12 -8.06
C GLY A 120 -7.99 4.90 -6.75
N LEU A 121 -9.12 4.97 -6.01
CA LEU A 121 -9.18 5.63 -4.70
C LEU A 121 -8.26 4.95 -3.68
N ALA A 122 -8.28 3.62 -3.60
CA ALA A 122 -7.39 2.84 -2.74
C ALA A 122 -5.91 3.06 -3.10
N THR A 123 -5.61 3.13 -4.40
CA THR A 123 -4.26 3.40 -4.90
C THR A 123 -3.77 4.79 -4.48
N ILE A 124 -4.59 5.84 -4.64
CA ILE A 124 -4.24 7.19 -4.16
C ILE A 124 -3.98 7.18 -2.65
N GLY A 125 -4.89 6.57 -1.87
CA GLY A 125 -4.73 6.46 -0.41
C GLY A 125 -3.43 5.74 -0.03
N PHE A 126 -3.10 4.67 -0.73
CA PHE A 126 -1.87 3.93 -0.53
C PHE A 126 -0.63 4.77 -0.85
N THR A 127 -0.59 5.46 -1.99
CA THR A 127 0.49 6.36 -2.38
C THR A 127 0.70 7.46 -1.34
N MET A 128 -0.40 8.04 -0.81
CA MET A 128 -0.35 9.06 0.25
C MET A 128 0.22 8.53 1.58
N VAL A 129 0.19 7.23 1.82
CA VAL A 129 0.83 6.59 2.98
C VAL A 129 2.24 6.16 2.64
N ALA A 130 2.44 5.40 1.57
CA ALA A 130 3.68 4.71 1.25
C ALA A 130 4.83 5.66 0.89
N ILE A 131 4.57 6.70 0.08
CA ILE A 131 5.60 7.64 -0.37
C ILE A 131 6.13 8.49 0.80
N PRO A 132 5.28 9.19 1.60
CA PRO A 132 5.78 9.91 2.76
C PRO A 132 6.43 8.99 3.81
N TYR A 133 5.88 7.80 4.04
CA TYR A 133 6.46 6.83 4.95
C TYR A 133 7.90 6.43 4.53
N GLY A 134 8.10 6.04 3.26
CA GLY A 134 9.42 5.67 2.76
C GLY A 134 10.44 6.79 2.90
N ALA A 135 10.03 8.03 2.69
CA ALA A 135 10.89 9.18 2.79
C ALA A 135 11.24 9.58 4.24
N THR A 136 10.47 9.15 5.27
CA THR A 136 10.80 9.41 6.68
C THR A 136 12.12 8.77 7.11
N ALA A 137 12.55 7.67 6.50
CA ALA A 137 13.85 7.05 6.79
C ALA A 137 15.02 8.01 6.60
N GLY A 138 14.96 8.87 5.58
CA GLY A 138 15.96 9.89 5.31
C GLY A 138 15.95 11.05 6.32
N GLU A 139 14.82 11.27 7.00
CA GLU A 139 14.67 12.31 8.01
C GLU A 139 15.05 11.83 9.41
N MET A 140 14.88 10.53 9.69
CA MET A 140 15.18 9.96 11.00
C MET A 140 16.68 9.86 11.29
N THR A 141 17.50 9.63 10.26
CA THR A 141 18.96 9.55 10.45
C THR A 141 19.72 9.92 9.18
N LEU A 142 20.82 10.64 9.37
CA LEU A 142 21.79 10.94 8.31
C LEU A 142 22.94 9.92 8.28
N ASP A 143 23.08 9.06 9.31
CA ASP A 143 24.12 8.04 9.35
C ASP A 143 23.76 6.87 8.41
N PRO A 144 24.62 6.55 7.44
CA PRO A 144 24.40 5.45 6.51
C PRO A 144 24.27 4.07 7.18
N LYS A 145 25.00 3.83 8.29
CA LYS A 145 24.94 2.57 9.05
C LYS A 145 23.59 2.41 9.76
N GLU A 146 23.12 3.47 10.40
CA GLU A 146 21.82 3.51 11.05
C GLU A 146 20.71 3.28 10.03
N ARG A 147 20.78 3.94 8.86
CA ARG A 147 19.83 3.77 7.76
C ARG A 147 19.84 2.34 7.23
N SER A 148 21.01 1.74 7.05
CA SER A 148 21.13 0.34 6.62
C SER A 148 20.47 -0.61 7.64
N THR A 149 20.66 -0.38 8.92
CA THR A 149 20.04 -1.18 9.99
C THR A 149 18.51 -1.02 9.98
N MET A 150 17.98 0.19 9.79
CA MET A 150 16.53 0.43 9.62
C MET A 150 15.97 -0.35 8.44
N MET A 151 16.67 -0.34 7.29
CA MET A 151 16.26 -1.12 6.12
C MET A 151 16.29 -2.61 6.39
N GLY A 152 17.22 -3.10 7.22
CA GLY A 152 17.25 -4.50 7.69
C GLY A 152 15.98 -4.87 8.46
N PHE A 153 15.56 -4.06 9.43
CA PHE A 153 14.29 -4.26 10.15
C PHE A 153 13.09 -4.22 9.20
N ARG A 154 13.06 -3.26 8.29
CA ARG A 154 12.03 -3.14 7.26
C ARG A 154 11.88 -4.43 6.46
N MET A 155 12.99 -4.95 5.91
CA MET A 155 13.00 -6.17 5.12
C MET A 155 12.56 -7.40 5.94
N ALA A 156 12.96 -7.50 7.21
CA ALA A 156 12.55 -8.57 8.09
C ALA A 156 11.02 -8.57 8.30
N PHE A 157 10.42 -7.43 8.63
CA PHE A 157 8.96 -7.31 8.81
C PHE A 157 8.19 -7.49 7.50
N ALA A 158 8.71 -6.97 6.38
CA ALA A 158 8.15 -7.21 5.07
C ALA A 158 8.09 -8.72 4.75
N SER A 159 9.18 -9.45 5.01
CA SER A 159 9.25 -10.90 4.79
C SER A 159 8.22 -11.65 5.65
N VAL A 160 8.05 -11.27 6.91
CA VAL A 160 7.01 -11.84 7.79
C VAL A 160 5.62 -11.56 7.22
N GLY A 161 5.35 -10.35 6.73
CA GLY A 161 4.09 -10.00 6.08
C GLY A 161 3.80 -10.86 4.84
N ILE A 162 4.81 -11.03 3.98
CA ILE A 162 4.69 -11.87 2.78
C ILE A 162 4.38 -13.33 3.16
N LEU A 163 5.12 -13.88 4.11
CA LEU A 163 4.92 -15.26 4.57
C LEU A 163 3.53 -15.46 5.19
N ALA A 164 3.06 -14.52 6.00
CA ALA A 164 1.75 -14.59 6.61
C ALA A 164 0.63 -14.62 5.56
N VAL A 165 0.68 -13.73 4.55
CA VAL A 165 -0.30 -13.70 3.46
C VAL A 165 -0.19 -14.96 2.60
N SER A 166 1.01 -15.38 2.23
CA SER A 166 1.23 -16.57 1.41
C SER A 166 0.73 -17.84 2.11
N TYR A 167 0.99 -17.97 3.42
CA TYR A 167 0.55 -19.12 4.19
C TYR A 167 -0.98 -19.19 4.26
N THR A 168 -1.66 -18.08 4.51
CA THR A 168 -3.13 -18.05 4.54
C THR A 168 -3.75 -18.42 3.19
N HIS A 169 -3.12 -18.00 2.07
CA HIS A 169 -3.59 -18.38 0.74
C HIS A 169 -3.35 -19.84 0.37
N LEU A 170 -2.24 -20.44 0.84
CA LEU A 170 -1.91 -21.84 0.57
C LEU A 170 -2.70 -22.82 1.45
N THR A 171 -3.05 -22.40 2.68
CA THR A 171 -3.72 -23.27 3.65
C THR A 171 -5.24 -23.16 3.66
N LEU A 172 -5.81 -22.12 3.02
CA LEU A 172 -7.25 -22.12 2.78
C LEU A 172 -7.58 -23.26 1.81
N PRO A 173 -8.29 -24.32 2.25
CA PRO A 173 -8.67 -25.38 1.35
C PRO A 173 -9.50 -24.76 0.23
N THR A 174 -9.03 -24.88 -1.00
CA THR A 174 -9.89 -24.72 -2.16
C THR A 174 -10.98 -25.75 -2.00
N ARG A 175 -12.10 -25.35 -1.39
CA ARG A 175 -13.33 -26.15 -1.37
C ARG A 175 -13.86 -26.21 -2.81
N ARG A 176 -13.14 -26.92 -3.65
CA ARG A 176 -13.70 -27.64 -4.79
C ARG A 176 -14.06 -29.01 -4.25
N GLY A 177 -15.23 -29.07 -3.68
CA GLY A 177 -15.84 -30.29 -3.22
C GLY A 177 -17.23 -30.37 -3.80
N VAL A 178 -17.37 -31.30 -4.75
CA VAL A 178 -18.54 -32.01 -5.24
C VAL A 178 -19.60 -31.13 -5.90
#